data_0c8c3049b4b1de5036404f303256febc
#
_entry.id   0c8c3049b4b1de5036404f303256febc
#
_cell.length_a   1.000
_cell.length_b   1.000
_cell.length_c   1.000
_cell.angle_alpha   90.00
_cell.angle_beta   90.00
_cell.angle_gamma   90.00
#
_symmetry.space_group_name_H-M   'P 1'
#
loop_
_entity.id
_entity.type
_entity.pdbx_description
1 polymer ?
#
loop_
_entity_poly.entity_id
_entity_poly.type
_entity_poly.pdbx_seq_one_letter_code
_entity_poly.pdbx_strand_id
1 'polypeptide(L)'
;AGRLGITWRELGSAFIIAFAVFAVSNLSFVTDNTPFSGRYGLEILNIRTLVDLGGVAILFAHLLQCSDLRVRRELEAVQNVLKNQYLQYQQSRESIEIINRKYHDLKHQISVLRSEPDAARRGAYLDQMEADIRQYEAQNKTGNSVLDTVLTSKSLSCAGLGITFTCVADGSLLDFMDVMDLCTIVGNALDNAIECEEKVEDQEKRLIHMTLSAQKGFVLFRVENYCEDELTYEDGLPETTKGDRAFHGYGLKSIRYVARKYGGTVTVGVSGGWFELKVLLPMGGGTECG
;
A
#
# COMPACT_ATOMS: atom_id res chain seq x y z
N ALA A 1 -21.96 -22.57 -17.43
CA ALA A 1 -22.72 -21.57 -18.18
C ALA A 1 -22.30 -20.19 -17.69
N GLY A 2 -21.39 -19.55 -18.44
CA GLY A 2 -20.86 -18.24 -18.09
C GLY A 2 -21.97 -17.19 -18.09
N ARG A 3 -22.20 -16.54 -16.97
CA ARG A 3 -22.97 -15.32 -16.92
C ARG A 3 -22.18 -14.28 -17.71
N LEU A 4 -22.71 -13.86 -18.85
CA LEU A 4 -22.27 -12.67 -19.57
C LEU A 4 -22.45 -11.48 -18.63
N GLY A 5 -21.38 -11.11 -17.93
CA GLY A 5 -21.37 -9.97 -17.03
C GLY A 5 -21.33 -8.67 -17.81
N ILE A 6 -22.37 -8.39 -18.62
CA ILE A 6 -22.52 -7.15 -19.34
C ILE A 6 -22.91 -6.08 -18.34
N THR A 7 -22.12 -5.00 -18.26
CA THR A 7 -22.43 -3.88 -17.38
C THR A 7 -23.51 -2.98 -17.99
N TRP A 8 -24.30 -2.31 -17.15
CA TRP A 8 -25.31 -1.33 -17.61
C TRP A 8 -24.72 -0.22 -18.50
N ARG A 9 -23.44 0.11 -18.32
CA ARG A 9 -22.74 1.09 -19.16
C ARG A 9 -22.46 0.54 -20.57
N GLU A 10 -22.03 -0.71 -20.69
CA GLU A 10 -21.80 -1.38 -21.98
C GLU A 10 -23.12 -1.53 -22.75
N LEU A 11 -24.19 -1.90 -22.05
CA LEU A 11 -25.52 -2.00 -22.65
C LEU A 11 -26.02 -0.62 -23.12
N GLY A 12 -25.84 0.42 -22.30
CA GLY A 12 -26.20 1.80 -22.65
C GLY A 12 -25.46 2.34 -23.86
N SER A 13 -24.15 2.10 -23.95
CA SER A 13 -23.35 2.53 -25.10
C SER A 13 -23.74 1.79 -26.39
N ALA A 14 -23.97 0.47 -26.32
CA ALA A 14 -24.47 -0.29 -27.46
C ALA A 14 -25.84 0.17 -27.92
N PHE A 15 -26.74 0.50 -27.00
CA PHE A 15 -28.06 1.05 -27.30
C PHE A 15 -27.96 2.41 -27.99
N ILE A 16 -27.09 3.31 -27.54
CA ILE A 16 -26.86 4.62 -28.16
C ILE A 16 -26.38 4.45 -29.59
N ILE A 17 -25.42 3.55 -29.83
CA ILE A 17 -24.90 3.27 -31.18
C ILE A 17 -26.01 2.72 -32.08
N ALA A 18 -26.77 1.73 -31.59
CA ALA A 18 -27.89 1.14 -32.33
C ALA A 18 -28.96 2.18 -32.67
N PHE A 19 -29.32 3.04 -31.72
CA PHE A 19 -30.28 4.12 -31.93
C PHE A 19 -29.80 5.14 -32.96
N ALA A 20 -28.50 5.54 -32.89
CA ALA A 20 -27.94 6.46 -33.89
C ALA A 20 -27.96 5.87 -35.30
N VAL A 21 -27.56 4.59 -35.44
CA VAL A 21 -27.64 3.89 -36.75
C VAL A 21 -29.06 3.81 -37.23
N PHE A 22 -30.03 3.46 -36.39
CA PHE A 22 -31.44 3.43 -36.73
C PHE A 22 -31.95 4.79 -37.16
N ALA A 23 -31.61 5.87 -36.47
CA ALA A 23 -32.00 7.22 -36.82
C ALA A 23 -31.46 7.66 -38.19
N VAL A 24 -30.15 7.40 -38.45
CA VAL A 24 -29.51 7.71 -39.74
C VAL A 24 -30.09 6.86 -40.86
N SER A 25 -30.32 5.56 -40.64
CA SER A 25 -30.92 4.65 -41.62
C SER A 25 -32.35 5.07 -42.03
N ASN A 26 -33.12 5.66 -41.12
CA ASN A 26 -34.48 6.13 -41.40
C ASN A 26 -34.56 7.59 -41.88
N LEU A 27 -33.46 8.34 -41.80
CA LEU A 27 -33.44 9.75 -42.24
C LEU A 27 -33.81 9.93 -43.72
N SER A 28 -33.43 8.95 -44.55
CA SER A 28 -33.76 8.92 -45.99
C SER A 28 -35.24 8.85 -46.31
N PHE A 29 -36.08 8.50 -45.33
CA PHE A 29 -37.56 8.48 -45.52
C PHE A 29 -38.23 9.76 -45.05
N VAL A 30 -37.54 10.60 -44.28
CA VAL A 30 -38.17 11.77 -43.62
C VAL A 30 -37.85 13.08 -44.36
N THR A 31 -36.74 13.14 -45.11
CA THR A 31 -36.24 14.36 -45.74
C THR A 31 -35.78 14.15 -47.18
N ASP A 32 -36.35 14.88 -48.13
CA ASP A 32 -36.06 14.78 -49.56
C ASP A 32 -34.71 15.43 -49.99
N ASN A 33 -33.99 16.13 -49.09
CA ASN A 33 -32.85 16.97 -49.42
C ASN A 33 -31.60 16.70 -48.52
N THR A 34 -31.35 15.47 -48.12
CA THR A 34 -30.12 15.10 -47.39
C THR A 34 -29.16 14.31 -48.28
N PRO A 35 -27.84 14.28 -47.95
CA PRO A 35 -26.89 13.41 -48.63
C PRO A 35 -27.24 11.93 -48.59
N PHE A 36 -28.18 11.55 -47.74
CA PHE A 36 -28.69 10.19 -47.53
C PHE A 36 -30.08 9.96 -48.19
N SER A 37 -30.62 10.92 -48.93
CA SER A 37 -31.87 10.76 -49.66
C SER A 37 -31.58 10.36 -51.10
N GLY A 38 -32.08 9.19 -51.50
CA GLY A 38 -32.04 8.75 -52.90
C GLY A 38 -33.26 9.25 -53.67
N ARG A 39 -33.09 9.46 -54.98
CA ARG A 39 -34.18 9.88 -55.91
C ARG A 39 -35.08 8.71 -56.33
N TYR A 40 -34.58 7.49 -56.26
CA TYR A 40 -35.26 6.27 -56.66
C TYR A 40 -35.33 5.30 -55.50
N GLY A 41 -36.38 4.48 -55.36
CA GLY A 41 -36.57 3.53 -54.27
C GLY A 41 -35.41 2.51 -54.13
N LEU A 42 -34.75 2.16 -55.22
CA LEU A 42 -33.59 1.27 -55.22
C LEU A 42 -32.36 1.93 -54.58
N GLU A 43 -32.14 3.23 -54.81
CA GLU A 43 -31.05 4.01 -54.22
C GLU A 43 -31.21 4.13 -52.70
N ILE A 44 -32.43 4.42 -52.24
CA ILE A 44 -32.79 4.50 -50.83
C ILE A 44 -32.51 3.17 -50.15
N LEU A 45 -32.86 2.05 -50.78
CA LEU A 45 -32.64 0.73 -50.22
C LEU A 45 -31.14 0.39 -50.09
N ASN A 46 -30.35 0.75 -51.11
CA ASN A 46 -28.87 0.54 -51.10
C ASN A 46 -28.19 1.39 -50.05
N ILE A 47 -28.56 2.67 -49.90
CA ILE A 47 -28.02 3.57 -48.89
C ILE A 47 -28.32 3.01 -47.47
N ARG A 48 -29.58 2.62 -47.24
CA ARG A 48 -30.00 1.99 -45.98
C ARG A 48 -29.21 0.75 -45.66
N THR A 49 -29.07 -0.16 -46.64
CA THR A 49 -28.30 -1.40 -46.45
C THR A 49 -26.84 -1.11 -46.09
N LEU A 50 -26.22 -0.09 -46.73
CA LEU A 50 -24.86 0.32 -46.42
C LEU A 50 -24.70 0.90 -45.02
N VAL A 51 -25.65 1.74 -44.58
CA VAL A 51 -25.67 2.33 -43.23
C VAL A 51 -25.86 1.23 -42.19
N ASP A 52 -26.80 0.32 -42.40
CA ASP A 52 -27.09 -0.79 -41.49
C ASP A 52 -25.86 -1.75 -41.38
N LEU A 53 -25.19 -2.05 -42.50
CA LEU A 53 -23.96 -2.85 -42.50
C LEU A 53 -22.83 -2.16 -41.74
N GLY A 54 -22.65 -0.84 -41.98
CA GLY A 54 -21.70 -0.01 -41.22
C GLY A 54 -22.01 0.00 -39.73
N GLY A 55 -23.29 0.11 -39.37
CA GLY A 55 -23.75 0.04 -37.97
C GLY A 55 -23.43 -1.27 -37.29
N VAL A 56 -23.65 -2.39 -37.97
CA VAL A 56 -23.30 -3.72 -37.48
C VAL A 56 -21.79 -3.84 -37.26
N ALA A 57 -20.98 -3.34 -38.19
CA ALA A 57 -19.53 -3.34 -38.06
C ALA A 57 -19.05 -2.52 -36.84
N ILE A 58 -19.64 -1.33 -36.62
CA ILE A 58 -19.33 -0.48 -35.47
C ILE A 58 -19.74 -1.18 -34.16
N LEU A 59 -20.93 -1.77 -34.08
CA LEU A 59 -21.35 -2.53 -32.91
C LEU A 59 -20.44 -3.72 -32.63
N PHE A 60 -20.04 -4.44 -33.66
CA PHE A 60 -19.10 -5.57 -33.52
C PHE A 60 -17.74 -5.09 -33.00
N ALA A 61 -17.18 -4.02 -33.56
CA ALA A 61 -15.93 -3.42 -33.10
C ALA A 61 -16.03 -2.94 -31.64
N HIS A 62 -17.17 -2.32 -31.27
CA HIS A 62 -17.42 -1.90 -29.90
C HIS A 62 -17.45 -3.08 -28.91
N LEU A 63 -18.12 -4.17 -29.26
CA LEU A 63 -18.16 -5.38 -28.44
C LEU A 63 -16.77 -6.01 -28.26
N LEU A 64 -15.96 -6.06 -29.34
CA LEU A 64 -14.57 -6.54 -29.26
C LEU A 64 -13.74 -5.65 -28.33
N GLN A 65 -13.87 -4.34 -28.44
CA GLN A 65 -13.14 -3.40 -27.57
C GLN A 65 -13.55 -3.55 -26.09
N CYS A 66 -14.83 -3.69 -25.79
CA CYS A 66 -15.31 -3.94 -24.43
C CYS A 66 -14.76 -5.27 -23.87
N SER A 67 -14.71 -6.31 -24.70
CA SER A 67 -14.14 -7.61 -24.31
C SER A 67 -12.63 -7.49 -24.00
N ASP A 68 -11.86 -6.82 -24.86
CA ASP A 68 -10.42 -6.62 -24.67
C ASP A 68 -10.12 -5.84 -23.37
N LEU A 69 -10.85 -4.76 -23.13
CA LEU A 69 -10.72 -3.97 -21.90
C LEU A 69 -11.04 -4.78 -20.65
N ARG A 70 -11.98 -5.72 -20.71
CA ARG A 70 -12.34 -6.60 -19.60
C ARG A 70 -11.19 -7.57 -19.30
N VAL A 71 -10.68 -8.24 -20.34
CA VAL A 71 -9.55 -9.16 -20.21
C VAL A 71 -8.31 -8.45 -19.63
N ARG A 72 -8.03 -7.24 -20.09
CA ARG A 72 -6.92 -6.44 -19.55
C ARG A 72 -7.09 -6.15 -18.06
N ARG A 73 -8.29 -5.74 -17.62
CA ARG A 73 -8.56 -5.49 -16.19
C ARG A 73 -8.43 -6.74 -15.33
N GLU A 74 -8.91 -7.89 -15.81
CA GLU A 74 -8.74 -9.17 -15.13
C GLU A 74 -7.27 -9.56 -15.03
N LEU A 75 -6.49 -9.36 -16.11
CA LEU A 75 -5.05 -9.62 -16.11
C LEU A 75 -4.31 -8.72 -15.11
N GLU A 76 -4.62 -7.41 -15.09
CA GLU A 76 -4.06 -6.46 -14.12
C GLU A 76 -4.39 -6.85 -12.68
N ALA A 77 -5.62 -7.30 -12.40
CA ALA A 77 -6.02 -7.76 -11.08
C ALA A 77 -5.22 -8.99 -10.66
N VAL A 78 -5.05 -9.98 -11.55
CA VAL A 78 -4.25 -11.19 -11.27
C VAL A 78 -2.77 -10.83 -11.06
N GLN A 79 -2.21 -9.93 -11.88
CA GLN A 79 -0.83 -9.47 -11.72
C GLN A 79 -0.62 -8.77 -10.36
N ASN A 80 -1.58 -7.95 -9.92
CA ASN A 80 -1.51 -7.31 -8.61
C ASN A 80 -1.55 -8.32 -7.46
N VAL A 81 -2.39 -9.35 -7.54
CA VAL A 81 -2.44 -10.44 -6.54
C VAL A 81 -1.11 -11.18 -6.49
N LEU A 82 -0.56 -11.58 -7.65
CA LEU A 82 0.72 -12.27 -7.73
C LEU A 82 1.87 -11.42 -7.18
N LYS A 83 1.88 -10.13 -7.49
CA LYS A 83 2.88 -9.19 -6.95
C LYS A 83 2.80 -9.11 -5.43
N ASN A 84 1.61 -9.00 -4.87
CA ASN A 84 1.42 -8.96 -3.41
C ASN A 84 1.86 -10.28 -2.74
N GLN A 85 1.52 -11.42 -3.33
CA GLN A 85 1.98 -12.72 -2.84
C GLN A 85 3.51 -12.86 -2.89
N TYR A 86 4.14 -12.36 -3.96
CA TYR A 86 5.60 -12.36 -4.08
C TYR A 86 6.28 -11.48 -3.02
N LEU A 87 5.74 -10.29 -2.76
CA LEU A 87 6.25 -9.41 -1.70
C LEU A 87 6.10 -10.05 -0.32
N GLN A 88 4.95 -10.67 -0.03
CA GLN A 88 4.72 -11.39 1.21
C GLN A 88 5.67 -12.59 1.35
N TYR A 89 5.94 -13.31 0.26
CA TYR A 89 6.92 -14.40 0.25
C TYR A 89 8.33 -13.89 0.55
N GLN A 90 8.75 -12.78 -0.06
CA GLN A 90 10.05 -12.18 0.21
C GLN A 90 10.20 -11.76 1.68
N GLN A 91 9.20 -11.09 2.25
CA GLN A 91 9.20 -10.72 3.67
C GLN A 91 9.28 -11.93 4.59
N SER A 92 8.52 -12.99 4.28
CA SER A 92 8.59 -14.25 5.03
C SER A 92 9.96 -14.90 4.95
N ARG A 93 10.57 -14.92 3.76
CA ARG A 93 11.91 -15.46 3.54
C ARG A 93 12.97 -14.67 4.33
N GLU A 94 12.92 -13.36 4.30
CA GLU A 94 13.83 -12.48 5.05
C GLU A 94 13.69 -12.71 6.56
N SER A 95 12.49 -12.85 7.07
CA SER A 95 12.22 -13.21 8.47
C SER A 95 12.81 -14.56 8.84
N ILE A 96 12.70 -15.57 7.97
CA ILE A 96 13.27 -16.89 8.17
C ILE A 96 14.80 -16.82 8.18
N GLU A 97 15.42 -16.03 7.31
CA GLU A 97 16.88 -15.83 7.29
C GLU A 97 17.37 -15.18 8.58
N ILE A 98 16.66 -14.19 9.12
CA ILE A 98 16.98 -13.55 10.40
C ILE A 98 16.89 -14.57 11.55
N ILE A 99 15.80 -15.36 11.58
CA ILE A 99 15.61 -16.41 12.59
C ILE A 99 16.73 -17.45 12.50
N ASN A 100 17.08 -17.92 11.31
CA ASN A 100 18.14 -18.91 11.11
C ASN A 100 19.51 -18.36 11.52
N ARG A 101 19.80 -17.09 11.23
CA ARG A 101 21.04 -16.43 11.68
C ARG A 101 21.11 -16.36 13.20
N LYS A 102 20.02 -15.92 13.84
CA LYS A 102 19.93 -15.87 15.31
C LYS A 102 20.04 -17.26 15.95
N TYR A 103 19.40 -18.27 15.33
CA TYR A 103 19.53 -19.65 15.80
C TYR A 103 21.00 -20.17 15.71
N HIS A 104 21.69 -19.83 14.62
CA HIS A 104 23.09 -20.19 14.44
C HIS A 104 23.98 -19.52 15.49
N ASP A 105 23.76 -18.23 15.75
CA ASP A 105 24.52 -17.45 16.73
C ASP A 105 24.29 -18.00 18.15
N LEU A 106 23.03 -18.29 18.50
CA LEU A 106 22.69 -18.90 19.78
C LEU A 106 23.32 -20.27 19.94
N LYS A 107 23.30 -21.11 18.89
CA LYS A 107 23.97 -22.42 18.90
C LYS A 107 25.48 -22.30 19.11
N HIS A 108 26.12 -21.30 18.48
CA HIS A 108 27.54 -21.02 18.66
C HIS A 108 27.82 -20.56 20.09
N GLN A 109 27.04 -19.65 20.67
CA GLN A 109 27.17 -19.18 22.04
C GLN A 109 27.03 -20.33 23.05
N ILE A 110 26.03 -21.21 22.87
CA ILE A 110 25.87 -22.42 23.70
C ILE A 110 27.06 -23.35 23.57
N SER A 111 27.64 -23.50 22.37
CA SER A 111 28.83 -24.35 22.16
C SER A 111 30.04 -23.80 22.89
N VAL A 112 30.26 -22.49 22.86
CA VAL A 112 31.35 -21.81 23.61
C VAL A 112 31.16 -22.01 25.11
N LEU A 113 29.95 -21.80 25.65
CA LEU A 113 29.62 -22.03 27.06
C LEU A 113 29.87 -23.47 27.52
N ARG A 114 29.58 -24.46 26.65
CA ARG A 114 29.83 -25.88 26.96
C ARG A 114 31.31 -26.25 26.96
N SER A 115 32.11 -25.59 26.14
CA SER A 115 33.53 -25.87 26.01
C SER A 115 34.42 -25.10 27.01
N GLU A 116 33.86 -24.08 27.72
CA GLU A 116 34.62 -23.29 28.68
C GLU A 116 34.74 -24.03 30.03
N PRO A 117 35.93 -24.46 30.41
CA PRO A 117 36.16 -25.21 31.64
C PRO A 117 36.20 -24.33 32.89
N ASP A 118 36.48 -23.01 32.74
CA ASP A 118 36.56 -22.08 33.84
C ASP A 118 35.18 -21.56 34.25
N ALA A 119 34.79 -21.84 35.50
CA ALA A 119 33.49 -21.42 36.03
C ALA A 119 33.33 -19.90 36.10
N ALA A 120 34.40 -19.14 36.36
CA ALA A 120 34.37 -17.70 36.41
C ALA A 120 34.17 -17.08 35.02
N ARG A 121 34.87 -17.60 34.00
CA ARG A 121 34.69 -17.18 32.61
C ARG A 121 33.31 -17.55 32.05
N ARG A 122 32.80 -18.73 32.41
CA ARG A 122 31.45 -19.18 32.04
C ARG A 122 30.38 -18.25 32.62
N GLY A 123 30.56 -17.82 33.91
CA GLY A 123 29.69 -16.82 34.53
C GLY A 123 29.72 -15.50 33.78
N ALA A 124 30.91 -14.98 33.45
CA ALA A 124 31.02 -13.73 32.68
C ALA A 124 30.36 -13.78 31.30
N TYR A 125 30.46 -14.93 30.58
CA TYR A 125 29.73 -15.11 29.32
C TYR A 125 28.22 -15.15 29.49
N LEU A 126 27.72 -15.77 30.57
CA LEU A 126 26.29 -15.78 30.88
C LEU A 126 25.81 -14.38 31.24
N ASP A 127 26.58 -13.65 32.07
CA ASP A 127 26.25 -12.27 32.42
C ASP A 127 26.21 -11.34 31.19
N GLN A 128 27.15 -11.53 30.23
CA GLN A 128 27.16 -10.81 28.98
C GLN A 128 25.92 -11.14 28.10
N MET A 129 25.58 -12.43 27.97
CA MET A 129 24.38 -12.85 27.27
C MET A 129 23.11 -12.29 27.92
N GLU A 130 23.06 -12.29 29.26
CA GLU A 130 21.92 -11.72 29.96
C GLU A 130 21.84 -10.20 29.78
N ALA A 131 22.98 -9.51 29.74
CA ALA A 131 23.04 -8.07 29.44
C ALA A 131 22.60 -7.78 28.03
N ASP A 132 23.04 -8.57 27.04
CA ASP A 132 22.62 -8.46 25.65
C ASP A 132 21.08 -8.70 25.51
N ILE A 133 20.55 -9.72 26.18
CA ILE A 133 19.10 -10.00 26.22
C ILE A 133 18.34 -8.85 26.90
N ARG A 134 18.85 -8.35 28.04
CA ARG A 134 18.23 -7.21 28.74
C ARG A 134 18.23 -5.93 27.89
N GLN A 135 19.30 -5.70 27.11
CA GLN A 135 19.34 -4.58 26.18
C GLN A 135 18.26 -4.71 25.09
N TYR A 136 17.96 -5.94 24.65
CA TYR A 136 16.86 -6.23 23.76
C TYR A 136 15.47 -6.08 24.43
N GLU A 137 15.33 -6.55 25.70
CA GLU A 137 14.05 -6.48 26.43
C GLU A 137 13.75 -5.07 26.99
N ALA A 138 14.77 -4.26 27.24
CA ALA A 138 14.61 -2.97 27.92
C ALA A 138 14.11 -1.84 27.01
N GLN A 139 14.20 -2.00 25.69
CA GLN A 139 14.00 -0.85 24.83
C GLN A 139 12.53 -0.49 24.54
N ASN A 140 11.60 -1.43 24.54
CA ASN A 140 10.21 -1.10 24.23
C ASN A 140 9.22 -2.04 24.93
N LYS A 141 8.73 -1.68 26.10
CA LYS A 141 7.58 -2.34 26.76
C LYS A 141 6.35 -1.44 26.62
N THR A 142 5.72 -1.49 25.46
CA THR A 142 4.52 -0.67 25.18
C THR A 142 3.22 -1.31 25.67
N GLY A 143 3.27 -2.57 26.08
CA GLY A 143 2.08 -3.35 26.45
C GLY A 143 1.51 -4.18 25.29
N ASN A 144 2.04 -4.06 24.06
CA ASN A 144 1.64 -4.87 22.91
C ASN A 144 2.88 -5.57 22.33
N SER A 145 2.92 -6.90 22.40
CA SER A 145 4.10 -7.71 22.03
C SER A 145 4.48 -7.60 20.55
N VAL A 146 3.51 -7.38 19.68
CA VAL A 146 3.75 -7.20 18.24
C VAL A 146 4.42 -5.86 18.00
N LEU A 147 3.91 -4.80 18.60
CA LEU A 147 4.50 -3.46 18.54
C LEU A 147 5.92 -3.47 19.10
N ASP A 148 6.13 -4.10 20.25
CA ASP A 148 7.45 -4.23 20.89
C ASP A 148 8.46 -4.89 19.96
N THR A 149 8.05 -5.94 19.24
CA THR A 149 8.91 -6.64 18.26
C THR A 149 9.28 -5.73 17.08
N VAL A 150 8.31 -5.02 16.52
CA VAL A 150 8.56 -4.09 15.40
C VAL A 150 9.49 -2.96 15.84
N LEU A 151 9.20 -2.33 16.98
CA LEU A 151 9.99 -1.22 17.51
C LEU A 151 11.41 -1.63 17.83
N THR A 152 11.62 -2.81 18.43
CA THR A 152 12.96 -3.35 18.71
C THR A 152 13.76 -3.52 17.43
N SER A 153 13.16 -4.12 16.39
CA SER A 153 13.82 -4.29 15.10
C SER A 153 14.22 -2.96 14.48
N LYS A 154 13.30 -1.97 14.48
CA LYS A 154 13.57 -0.65 13.90
C LYS A 154 14.57 0.17 14.70
N SER A 155 14.53 0.08 16.04
CA SER A 155 15.52 0.71 16.93
C SER A 155 16.94 0.22 16.65
N LEU A 156 17.11 -1.10 16.43
CA LEU A 156 18.41 -1.67 16.05
C LEU A 156 18.87 -1.17 14.67
N SER A 157 17.99 -1.11 13.71
CA SER A 157 18.30 -0.54 12.38
C SER A 157 18.76 0.92 12.51
N CYS A 158 18.04 1.74 13.29
CA CYS A 158 18.40 3.13 13.56
C CYS A 158 19.79 3.23 14.21
N ALA A 159 20.06 2.43 15.25
CA ALA A 159 21.34 2.42 15.94
C ALA A 159 22.51 2.08 14.98
N GLY A 160 22.31 1.08 14.09
CA GLY A 160 23.30 0.71 13.07
C GLY A 160 23.59 1.80 12.04
N LEU A 161 22.65 2.72 11.81
CA LEU A 161 22.75 3.82 10.86
C LEU A 161 23.11 5.17 11.50
N GLY A 162 23.35 5.19 12.82
CA GLY A 162 23.64 6.42 13.58
C GLY A 162 22.41 7.35 13.67
N ILE A 163 21.19 6.80 13.64
CA ILE A 163 19.93 7.54 13.76
C ILE A 163 19.48 7.52 15.23
N THR A 164 19.18 8.66 15.80
CA THR A 164 18.60 8.75 17.14
C THR A 164 17.10 8.53 17.07
N PHE A 165 16.62 7.38 17.56
CA PHE A 165 15.21 7.02 17.60
C PHE A 165 14.63 7.17 19.00
N THR A 166 13.60 7.99 19.13
CA THR A 166 12.85 8.18 20.39
C THR A 166 11.41 7.70 20.21
N CYS A 167 10.97 6.84 21.13
CA CYS A 167 9.62 6.28 21.12
C CYS A 167 8.91 6.48 22.44
N VAL A 168 7.67 7.01 22.40
CA VAL A 168 6.74 7.08 23.53
C VAL A 168 5.41 6.48 23.08
N ALA A 169 5.13 5.25 23.51
CA ALA A 169 4.00 4.51 22.99
C ALA A 169 3.25 3.73 24.07
N ASP A 170 1.94 3.84 24.07
CA ASP A 170 1.02 2.92 24.76
C ASP A 170 0.46 1.93 23.74
N GLY A 171 1.09 0.76 23.63
CA GLY A 171 0.74 -0.27 22.66
C GLY A 171 -0.60 -0.93 22.92
N SER A 172 -1.09 -0.92 24.16
CA SER A 172 -2.40 -1.47 24.52
C SER A 172 -3.55 -0.80 23.74
N LEU A 173 -3.33 0.43 23.30
CA LEU A 173 -4.27 1.18 22.47
C LEU A 173 -4.50 0.56 21.08
N LEU A 174 -3.65 -0.38 20.62
CA LEU A 174 -3.74 -1.05 19.32
C LEU A 174 -4.19 -2.51 19.40
N ASP A 175 -4.64 -3.00 20.56
CA ASP A 175 -5.06 -4.39 20.76
C ASP A 175 -6.28 -4.79 19.91
N PHE A 176 -7.05 -3.80 19.43
CA PHE A 176 -8.17 -4.02 18.51
C PHE A 176 -7.73 -4.26 17.06
N MET A 177 -6.46 -4.02 16.73
CA MET A 177 -5.94 -4.09 15.36
C MET A 177 -5.37 -5.47 15.04
N ASP A 178 -5.60 -5.93 13.80
CA ASP A 178 -4.95 -7.13 13.28
C ASP A 178 -3.43 -6.96 13.26
N VAL A 179 -2.70 -8.05 13.54
CA VAL A 179 -1.23 -8.08 13.62
C VAL A 179 -0.57 -7.56 12.32
N MET A 180 -1.09 -8.00 11.17
CA MET A 180 -0.53 -7.61 9.86
C MET A 180 -0.79 -6.14 9.55
N ASP A 181 -1.96 -5.63 9.96
CA ASP A 181 -2.32 -4.23 9.78
C ASP A 181 -1.48 -3.32 10.67
N LEU A 182 -1.23 -3.72 11.93
CA LEU A 182 -0.32 -3.04 12.84
C LEU A 182 1.09 -2.99 12.25
N CYS A 183 1.63 -4.13 11.82
CA CYS A 183 2.94 -4.21 11.16
C CYS A 183 2.99 -3.33 9.91
N THR A 184 1.91 -3.25 9.15
CA THR A 184 1.83 -2.43 7.93
C THR A 184 1.90 -0.94 8.26
N ILE A 185 1.15 -0.46 9.25
CA ILE A 185 1.18 0.96 9.61
C ILE A 185 2.53 1.34 10.22
N VAL A 186 2.94 0.64 11.28
CA VAL A 186 4.15 1.01 12.04
C VAL A 186 5.41 0.74 11.22
N GLY A 187 5.48 -0.42 10.57
CA GLY A 187 6.61 -0.81 9.72
C GLY A 187 6.86 0.19 8.60
N ASN A 188 5.84 0.45 7.76
CA ASN A 188 6.00 1.39 6.63
C ASN A 188 6.27 2.84 7.10
N ALA A 189 5.69 3.27 8.23
CA ALA A 189 5.94 4.62 8.75
C ALA A 189 7.39 4.80 9.18
N LEU A 190 7.94 3.82 9.91
CA LEU A 190 9.32 3.85 10.38
C LEU A 190 10.32 3.59 9.24
N ASP A 191 10.00 2.72 8.27
CA ASP A 191 10.84 2.52 7.09
C ASP A 191 10.99 3.79 6.28
N ASN A 192 9.88 4.51 6.05
CA ASN A 192 9.93 5.79 5.36
C ASN A 192 10.81 6.83 6.10
N ALA A 193 10.70 6.87 7.43
CA ALA A 193 11.51 7.77 8.26
C ALA A 193 13.00 7.41 8.20
N ILE A 194 13.34 6.11 8.36
CA ILE A 194 14.72 5.62 8.30
C ILE A 194 15.34 5.91 6.93
N GLU A 195 14.63 5.62 5.84
CA GLU A 195 15.09 5.88 4.48
C GLU A 195 15.31 7.39 4.19
N CYS A 196 14.58 8.26 4.86
CA CYS A 196 14.78 9.70 4.78
C CYS A 196 16.04 10.10 5.52
N GLU A 197 16.20 9.62 6.77
CA GLU A 197 17.34 9.94 7.61
C GLU A 197 18.68 9.40 7.10
N GLU A 198 18.68 8.27 6.38
CA GLU A 198 19.89 7.73 5.73
C GLU A 198 20.54 8.73 4.75
N LYS A 199 19.73 9.64 4.16
CA LYS A 199 20.20 10.64 3.20
C LYS A 199 20.74 11.90 3.85
N VAL A 200 20.45 12.14 5.13
CA VAL A 200 20.93 13.30 5.88
C VAL A 200 22.42 13.11 6.16
N GLU A 201 23.26 14.03 5.69
CA GLU A 201 24.72 13.93 5.86
C GLU A 201 25.16 14.11 7.31
N ASP A 202 24.52 15.03 8.02
CA ASP A 202 24.82 15.36 9.40
C ASP A 202 24.15 14.37 10.36
N GLN A 203 24.96 13.50 10.98
CA GLN A 203 24.47 12.47 11.90
C GLN A 203 23.77 13.04 13.14
N GLU A 204 24.12 14.25 13.60
CA GLU A 204 23.46 14.88 14.75
C GLU A 204 22.02 15.29 14.43
N LYS A 205 21.69 15.47 13.16
CA LYS A 205 20.35 15.77 12.69
C LYS A 205 19.51 14.55 12.36
N ARG A 206 20.08 13.35 12.37
CA ARG A 206 19.35 12.11 12.12
C ARG A 206 18.45 11.74 13.29
N LEU A 207 17.23 12.24 13.28
CA LEU A 207 16.31 12.17 14.41
C LEU A 207 14.96 11.62 13.97
N ILE A 208 14.50 10.57 14.64
CA ILE A 208 13.14 10.01 14.45
C ILE A 208 12.42 10.02 15.80
N HIS A 209 11.24 10.61 15.82
CA HIS A 209 10.35 10.59 16.99
C HIS A 209 9.06 9.86 16.65
N MET A 210 8.69 8.88 17.46
CA MET A 210 7.42 8.17 17.36
C MET A 210 6.61 8.36 18.64
N THR A 211 5.34 8.69 18.50
CA THR A 211 4.39 8.75 19.59
C THR A 211 3.12 7.97 19.27
N LEU A 212 2.59 7.25 20.30
CA LEU A 212 1.31 6.56 20.25
C LEU A 212 0.56 6.84 21.53
N SER A 213 -0.55 7.56 21.43
CA SER A 213 -1.31 8.02 22.59
C SER A 213 -2.81 8.10 22.32
N ALA A 214 -3.60 8.04 23.38
CA ALA A 214 -5.04 8.30 23.32
C ALA A 214 -5.31 9.80 23.32
N GLN A 215 -6.13 10.30 22.40
CA GLN A 215 -6.52 11.69 22.34
C GLN A 215 -8.01 11.84 21.98
N LYS A 216 -8.83 12.34 22.90
CA LYS A 216 -10.26 12.67 22.68
C LYS A 216 -11.10 11.55 22.02
N GLY A 217 -10.90 10.28 22.44
CA GLY A 217 -11.61 9.13 21.88
C GLY A 217 -11.00 8.56 20.60
N PHE A 218 -9.81 9.01 20.24
CA PHE A 218 -9.03 8.49 19.14
C PHE A 218 -7.65 8.00 19.63
N VAL A 219 -7.09 7.05 18.89
CA VAL A 219 -5.68 6.68 18.98
C VAL A 219 -4.94 7.55 17.97
N LEU A 220 -3.98 8.34 18.44
CA LEU A 220 -3.06 9.10 17.61
C LEU A 220 -1.72 8.37 17.53
N PHE A 221 -1.39 7.87 16.35
CA PHE A 221 -0.07 7.40 15.99
C PHE A 221 0.62 8.48 15.17
N ARG A 222 1.82 8.88 15.57
CA ARG A 222 2.58 9.96 14.93
C ARG A 222 4.04 9.56 14.82
N VAL A 223 4.60 9.76 13.64
CA VAL A 223 6.04 9.62 13.37
C VAL A 223 6.53 10.92 12.76
N GLU A 224 7.63 11.43 13.30
CA GLU A 224 8.31 12.64 12.85
C GLU A 224 9.77 12.32 12.58
N ASN A 225 10.29 12.87 11.50
CA ASN A 225 11.70 12.79 11.18
C ASN A 225 12.19 14.11 10.56
N TYR A 226 13.49 14.36 10.64
CA TYR A 226 14.10 15.55 10.06
C TYR A 226 14.00 15.49 8.52
N CYS A 227 13.67 16.61 7.87
CA CYS A 227 13.51 16.68 6.42
C CYS A 227 13.84 18.08 5.93
N GLU A 228 14.92 18.21 5.14
CA GLU A 228 15.33 19.47 4.51
C GLU A 228 14.64 19.68 3.15
N ASP A 229 14.05 18.64 2.56
CA ASP A 229 13.48 18.68 1.21
C ASP A 229 12.10 19.36 1.19
N GLU A 230 11.87 20.20 0.18
CA GLU A 230 10.51 20.66 -0.18
C GLU A 230 9.77 19.51 -0.86
N LEU A 231 8.65 19.08 -0.26
CA LEU A 231 7.83 18.00 -0.81
C LEU A 231 6.76 18.56 -1.74
N THR A 232 6.65 17.97 -2.93
CA THR A 232 5.49 18.15 -3.81
C THR A 232 4.40 17.15 -3.44
N TYR A 233 3.12 17.56 -3.49
CA TYR A 233 1.99 16.75 -3.07
C TYR A 233 1.10 16.41 -4.25
N GLU A 234 0.75 15.13 -4.38
CA GLU A 234 -0.28 14.61 -5.30
C GLU A 234 -1.32 13.84 -4.48
N ASP A 235 -2.62 14.16 -4.66
CA ASP A 235 -3.72 13.56 -3.88
C ASP A 235 -3.55 13.63 -2.34
N GLY A 236 -2.92 14.68 -1.82
CA GLY A 236 -2.70 14.87 -0.39
C GLY A 236 -1.63 13.96 0.22
N LEU A 237 -0.83 13.30 -0.60
CA LEU A 237 0.39 12.57 -0.22
C LEU A 237 1.59 13.17 -0.94
N PRO A 238 2.79 13.15 -0.31
CA PRO A 238 3.99 13.60 -0.97
C PRO A 238 4.33 12.72 -2.17
N GLU A 239 4.72 13.37 -3.26
CA GLU A 239 5.23 12.70 -4.46
C GLU A 239 6.57 12.04 -4.13
N THR A 240 6.78 10.81 -4.61
CA THR A 240 8.03 10.10 -4.36
C THR A 240 9.18 10.75 -5.12
N THR A 241 10.23 11.17 -4.45
CA THR A 241 11.46 11.71 -5.03
C THR A 241 12.35 10.64 -5.69
N LYS A 242 11.95 9.35 -5.64
CA LYS A 242 12.72 8.24 -6.20
C LYS A 242 12.37 8.01 -7.67
N GLY A 243 13.43 7.92 -8.52
CA GLY A 243 13.32 7.79 -9.98
C GLY A 243 12.64 6.53 -10.51
N ASP A 244 12.37 5.53 -9.68
CA ASP A 244 11.69 4.30 -10.06
C ASP A 244 10.24 4.29 -9.52
N ARG A 245 9.34 4.95 -10.27
CA ARG A 245 7.91 5.09 -9.96
C ARG A 245 7.16 3.74 -9.80
N ALA A 246 7.76 2.63 -10.25
CA ALA A 246 7.12 1.31 -10.23
C ALA A 246 7.20 0.60 -8.87
N PHE A 247 8.17 0.94 -8.00
CA PHE A 247 8.42 0.22 -6.74
C PHE A 247 8.29 1.08 -5.48
N HIS A 248 8.19 2.41 -5.58
CA HIS A 248 8.14 3.32 -4.44
C HIS A 248 6.84 4.13 -4.41
N GLY A 249 6.38 4.49 -3.22
CA GLY A 249 5.10 5.20 -2.99
C GLY A 249 3.96 4.31 -2.48
N TYR A 250 4.21 3.01 -2.32
CA TYR A 250 3.20 2.10 -1.78
C TYR A 250 3.08 2.17 -0.25
N GLY A 251 4.14 2.55 0.47
CA GLY A 251 4.14 2.59 1.94
C GLY A 251 3.04 3.49 2.49
N LEU A 252 2.99 4.75 2.09
CA LEU A 252 1.96 5.71 2.53
C LEU A 252 0.55 5.33 2.04
N LYS A 253 0.44 4.75 0.83
CA LYS A 253 -0.84 4.24 0.31
C LYS A 253 -1.34 3.06 1.13
N SER A 254 -0.43 2.16 1.55
CA SER A 254 -0.76 1.02 2.42
C SER A 254 -1.19 1.49 3.81
N ILE A 255 -0.47 2.44 4.40
CA ILE A 255 -0.87 3.05 5.68
C ILE A 255 -2.27 3.66 5.57
N ARG A 256 -2.55 4.44 4.50
CA ARG A 256 -3.85 5.06 4.27
C ARG A 256 -4.97 4.03 4.06
N TYR A 257 -4.68 2.96 3.33
CA TYR A 257 -5.62 1.87 3.13
C TYR A 257 -6.01 1.19 4.44
N VAL A 258 -5.00 0.82 5.25
CA VAL A 258 -5.22 0.18 6.56
C VAL A 258 -5.93 1.14 7.51
N ALA A 259 -5.51 2.40 7.61
CA ALA A 259 -6.18 3.37 8.47
C ALA A 259 -7.67 3.50 8.13
N ARG A 260 -8.03 3.56 6.83
CA ARG A 260 -9.43 3.60 6.37
C ARG A 260 -10.22 2.34 6.74
N LYS A 261 -9.60 1.16 6.73
CA LYS A 261 -10.21 -0.10 7.16
C LYS A 261 -10.74 -0.01 8.60
N TYR A 262 -10.05 0.76 9.45
CA TYR A 262 -10.44 1.00 10.85
C TYR A 262 -11.19 2.34 11.04
N GLY A 263 -11.73 2.93 9.99
CA GLY A 263 -12.47 4.20 10.06
C GLY A 263 -11.60 5.42 10.39
N GLY A 264 -10.28 5.28 10.23
CA GLY A 264 -9.30 6.31 10.53
C GLY A 264 -8.90 7.18 9.34
N THR A 265 -8.03 8.13 9.61
CA THR A 265 -7.47 9.07 8.63
C THR A 265 -5.96 9.17 8.75
N VAL A 266 -5.32 9.51 7.63
CA VAL A 266 -3.87 9.75 7.55
C VAL A 266 -3.62 11.16 7.07
N THR A 267 -2.75 11.87 7.77
CA THR A 267 -2.30 13.21 7.41
C THR A 267 -0.78 13.20 7.33
N VAL A 268 -0.24 13.84 6.31
CA VAL A 268 1.20 13.99 6.10
C VAL A 268 1.50 15.46 5.86
N GLY A 269 2.57 15.95 6.44
CA GLY A 269 2.97 17.34 6.26
C GLY A 269 4.46 17.57 6.54
N VAL A 270 4.98 18.69 6.08
CA VAL A 270 6.32 19.20 6.45
C VAL A 270 6.13 20.56 7.10
N SER A 271 6.72 20.75 8.25
CA SER A 271 6.69 22.00 8.98
C SER A 271 7.97 22.20 9.77
N GLY A 272 8.64 23.35 9.58
CA GLY A 272 9.83 23.71 10.34
C GLY A 272 11.02 22.75 10.18
N GLY A 273 11.18 22.11 9.01
CA GLY A 273 12.24 21.14 8.77
C GLY A 273 11.93 19.72 9.31
N TRP A 274 10.67 19.44 9.62
CA TRP A 274 10.21 18.12 10.09
C TRP A 274 9.14 17.58 9.17
N PHE A 275 9.35 16.37 8.70
CA PHE A 275 8.29 15.57 8.09
C PHE A 275 7.46 14.91 9.20
N GLU A 276 6.15 15.01 9.10
CA GLU A 276 5.22 14.49 10.08
C GLU A 276 4.19 13.59 9.39
N LEU A 277 4.08 12.35 9.86
CA LEU A 277 3.00 11.41 9.51
C LEU A 277 2.12 11.22 10.73
N LYS A 278 0.82 11.51 10.59
CA LYS A 278 -0.21 11.25 11.60
C LYS A 278 -1.22 10.25 11.09
N VAL A 279 -1.50 9.24 11.91
CA VAL A 279 -2.62 8.32 11.72
C VAL A 279 -3.55 8.47 12.92
N LEU A 280 -4.81 8.80 12.64
CA LEU A 280 -5.84 8.96 13.64
C LEU A 280 -6.86 7.83 13.48
N LEU A 281 -7.02 7.00 14.51
CA LEU A 281 -7.92 5.85 14.54
C LEU A 281 -8.97 6.03 15.64
N PRO A 282 -10.27 5.77 15.42
CA PRO A 282 -11.27 5.83 16.46
C PRO A 282 -11.03 4.72 17.49
N MET A 283 -11.08 5.05 18.79
CA MET A 283 -11.04 4.06 19.89
C MET A 283 -12.37 3.32 19.92
N GLY A 284 -12.37 2.01 19.68
CA GLY A 284 -13.58 1.18 19.72
C GLY A 284 -14.31 1.04 18.38
N GLY A 285 -13.66 1.32 17.27
CA GLY A 285 -14.19 1.08 15.91
C GLY A 285 -14.21 -0.40 15.55
N GLY A 286 -15.15 -1.16 16.11
CA GLY A 286 -15.59 -2.42 15.53
C GLY A 286 -16.39 -2.11 14.26
N THR A 287 -15.89 -2.56 13.13
CA THR A 287 -16.58 -2.98 11.89
C THR A 287 -18.10 -2.79 11.88
N GLU A 288 -18.58 -1.79 11.16
CA GLU A 288 -19.77 -1.88 10.33
C GLU A 288 -19.46 -1.19 9.01
N CYS A 289 -18.93 -1.94 8.05
CA CYS A 289 -19.13 -1.66 6.63
C CYS A 289 -20.04 -2.77 6.11
N GLY A 290 -21.36 -2.46 6.02
CA GLY A 290 -22.33 -3.20 5.25
C GLY A 290 -22.07 -3.09 3.74
#